data_3b2f1e8e4f3e68519e97b702c8388094
#
_entry.id   3b2f1e8e4f3e68519e97b702c8388094
#
_cell.length_a   1.000
_cell.length_b   1.000
_cell.length_c   1.000
_cell.angle_alpha   90.00
_cell.angle_beta   90.00
_cell.angle_gamma   90.00
#
_symmetry.space_group_name_H-M   'P 1'
#
loop_
_entity.id
_entity.type
_entity.pdbx_description
1 polymer ?
#
loop_
_entity_poly.entity_id
_entity_poly.type
_entity_poly.pdbx_seq_one_letter_code
_entity_poly.pdbx_strand_id
1 'polypeptide(L)'
;MSASTPPVVVIGGGIAGLLSAHELARHDVDANVFEAGPRIAGMAASHTDPDGFSYDVGAHFVTNRFLAALGMGGSCRTLPRYGEVVHLGGGKYPHYPMGLLGVPRYVTSAARERLLRPDRDLRVAADRFRHDYGPRLADEVALPLLEAWSGLPADQLSASVIDKIPTSLLHTIWLRAAQRITRRAVMIGYCKEEPSATGVYHVYPAGGVAAICQHVADRLPHRVQLSQPAERIYVEDDRVVGARIAGRDIETNTVVSTLPINRLPQLIEGSDRLDRFRRFQFRGLVLVNLKLTGRELLPEVVVWTPQGFPYFRVTETPLSMPWIAPEGKTMILCELGAETGDDVWTLTDDAVVERCVSTLGPLIPDIRARVFGASVLRQPLGYPVFALDYEQERAALATDGTGITGLYSVGRNGEFDHILMEDTFWRLRRRIPKIAQRHTSPSNCHSTTPASERCPT
;
A
#
# COMPACT_ATOMS: atom_id res chain seq x y z
N MET A 1 -13.71 -43.24 -7.67
CA MET A 1 -13.34 -41.95 -8.30
C MET A 1 -12.82 -41.09 -7.16
N SER A 2 -11.55 -40.69 -7.18
CA SER A 2 -10.99 -39.75 -6.18
C SER A 2 -11.79 -38.46 -6.30
N ALA A 3 -12.43 -38.01 -5.24
CA ALA A 3 -13.08 -36.70 -5.21
C ALA A 3 -11.99 -35.64 -5.51
N SER A 4 -12.19 -34.87 -6.58
CA SER A 4 -11.26 -33.79 -6.90
C SER A 4 -11.33 -32.75 -5.78
N THR A 5 -10.18 -32.31 -5.29
CA THR A 5 -10.12 -31.24 -4.29
C THR A 5 -10.82 -30.01 -4.86
N PRO A 6 -11.78 -29.39 -4.13
CA PRO A 6 -12.50 -28.23 -4.63
C PRO A 6 -11.54 -27.05 -4.85
N PRO A 7 -11.78 -26.15 -5.82
CA PRO A 7 -10.86 -25.05 -6.12
C PRO A 7 -10.74 -24.06 -4.97
N VAL A 8 -9.57 -23.43 -4.84
CA VAL A 8 -9.35 -22.32 -3.92
C VAL A 8 -10.13 -21.09 -4.41
N VAL A 9 -10.89 -20.46 -3.53
CA VAL A 9 -11.55 -19.18 -3.79
C VAL A 9 -10.62 -18.05 -3.40
N VAL A 10 -10.26 -17.20 -4.37
CA VAL A 10 -9.46 -15.98 -4.13
C VAL A 10 -10.38 -14.77 -4.28
N ILE A 11 -10.52 -13.97 -3.22
CA ILE A 11 -11.39 -12.79 -3.19
C ILE A 11 -10.55 -11.53 -3.41
N GLY A 12 -10.81 -10.84 -4.51
CA GLY A 12 -10.18 -9.59 -4.95
C GLY A 12 -9.21 -9.76 -6.11
N GLY A 13 -9.44 -9.00 -7.19
CA GLY A 13 -8.62 -8.97 -8.42
C GLY A 13 -7.50 -7.90 -8.40
N GLY A 14 -7.09 -7.44 -7.22
CA GLY A 14 -5.91 -6.61 -7.04
C GLY A 14 -4.61 -7.41 -7.12
N ILE A 15 -3.46 -6.72 -6.96
CA ILE A 15 -2.12 -7.34 -7.07
C ILE A 15 -1.95 -8.55 -6.13
N ALA A 16 -2.45 -8.48 -4.89
CA ALA A 16 -2.30 -9.57 -3.92
C ALA A 16 -3.10 -10.82 -4.32
N GLY A 17 -4.35 -10.67 -4.81
CA GLY A 17 -5.16 -11.80 -5.22
C GLY A 17 -4.63 -12.47 -6.49
N LEU A 18 -4.26 -11.66 -7.49
CA LEU A 18 -3.69 -12.17 -8.74
C LEU A 18 -2.37 -12.92 -8.49
N LEU A 19 -1.48 -12.37 -7.67
CA LEU A 19 -0.23 -13.03 -7.28
C LEU A 19 -0.49 -14.31 -6.47
N SER A 20 -1.52 -14.32 -5.60
CA SER A 20 -1.91 -15.53 -4.84
C SER A 20 -2.34 -16.65 -5.78
N ALA A 21 -3.23 -16.36 -6.72
CA ALA A 21 -3.69 -17.35 -7.70
C ALA A 21 -2.55 -17.84 -8.61
N HIS A 22 -1.67 -16.91 -9.03
CA HIS A 22 -0.50 -17.25 -9.83
C HIS A 22 0.47 -18.20 -9.09
N GLU A 23 0.77 -17.91 -7.82
CA GLU A 23 1.64 -18.78 -7.03
C GLU A 23 0.94 -20.12 -6.69
N LEU A 24 -0.39 -20.16 -6.44
CA LEU A 24 -1.14 -21.42 -6.30
C LEU A 24 -1.04 -22.28 -7.56
N ALA A 25 -1.23 -21.68 -8.73
CA ALA A 25 -1.09 -22.39 -10.01
C ALA A 25 0.32 -22.98 -10.24
N ARG A 26 1.38 -22.33 -9.72
CA ARG A 26 2.75 -22.87 -9.75
C ARG A 26 2.94 -24.09 -8.84
N HIS A 27 2.02 -24.35 -7.95
CA HIS A 27 1.97 -25.53 -7.07
C HIS A 27 0.86 -26.51 -7.46
N ASP A 28 0.39 -26.42 -8.72
CA ASP A 28 -0.66 -27.29 -9.29
C ASP A 28 -1.99 -27.25 -8.49
N VAL A 29 -2.27 -26.13 -7.80
CA VAL A 29 -3.51 -25.90 -7.09
C VAL A 29 -4.47 -25.06 -7.92
N ASP A 30 -5.68 -25.56 -8.11
CA ASP A 30 -6.74 -24.85 -8.83
C ASP A 30 -7.29 -23.70 -8.00
N ALA A 31 -7.29 -22.48 -8.55
CA ALA A 31 -7.74 -21.29 -7.86
C ALA A 31 -8.53 -20.36 -8.80
N ASN A 32 -9.66 -19.85 -8.34
CA ASN A 32 -10.47 -18.88 -9.05
C ASN A 32 -10.46 -17.53 -8.34
N VAL A 33 -10.16 -16.46 -9.07
CA VAL A 33 -10.15 -15.08 -8.57
C VAL A 33 -11.50 -14.43 -8.88
N PHE A 34 -12.15 -13.90 -7.86
CA PHE A 34 -13.42 -13.19 -7.95
C PHE A 34 -13.22 -11.72 -7.56
N GLU A 35 -13.45 -10.83 -8.53
CA GLU A 35 -13.36 -9.38 -8.36
C GLU A 35 -14.77 -8.76 -8.42
N ALA A 36 -15.10 -7.96 -7.41
CA ALA A 36 -16.40 -7.31 -7.32
C ALA A 36 -16.60 -6.24 -8.40
N GLY A 37 -15.53 -5.56 -8.77
CA GLY A 37 -15.54 -4.50 -9.78
C GLY A 37 -15.49 -5.03 -11.22
N PRO A 38 -15.71 -4.13 -12.19
CA PRO A 38 -15.65 -4.45 -13.61
C PRO A 38 -14.21 -4.53 -14.17
N ARG A 39 -13.19 -4.28 -13.34
CA ARG A 39 -11.78 -4.26 -13.74
C ARG A 39 -10.90 -4.80 -12.64
N ILE A 40 -9.77 -5.41 -13.03
CA ILE A 40 -8.70 -5.82 -12.12
C ILE A 40 -7.86 -4.62 -11.66
N ALA A 41 -6.85 -4.90 -10.86
CA ALA A 41 -5.79 -4.05 -10.33
C ALA A 41 -6.11 -3.32 -9.02
N GLY A 42 -7.37 -3.04 -8.69
CA GLY A 42 -7.71 -2.38 -7.42
C GLY A 42 -6.91 -1.10 -7.20
N MET A 43 -6.14 -1.02 -6.10
CA MET A 43 -5.30 0.15 -5.78
C MET A 43 -4.06 0.28 -6.70
N ALA A 44 -3.69 -0.73 -7.46
CA ALA A 44 -2.65 -0.66 -8.49
C ALA A 44 -3.21 -0.24 -9.86
N ALA A 45 -4.39 0.39 -9.90
CA ALA A 45 -4.96 0.89 -11.13
C ALA A 45 -4.16 2.07 -11.69
N SER A 46 -4.06 2.11 -13.03
CA SER A 46 -3.45 3.22 -13.77
C SER A 46 -4.49 3.84 -14.70
N HIS A 47 -4.36 5.13 -14.93
CA HIS A 47 -5.24 5.92 -15.76
C HIS A 47 -4.42 6.61 -16.85
N THR A 48 -4.98 6.72 -18.04
CA THR A 48 -4.48 7.57 -19.11
C THR A 48 -5.62 8.44 -19.59
N ASP A 49 -5.42 9.74 -19.61
CA ASP A 49 -6.45 10.67 -20.02
C ASP A 49 -6.30 11.09 -21.52
N PRO A 50 -7.34 11.72 -22.08
CA PRO A 50 -7.30 12.17 -23.47
C PRO A 50 -6.20 13.19 -23.79
N ASP A 51 -5.69 13.90 -22.77
CA ASP A 51 -4.61 14.90 -22.92
C ASP A 51 -3.23 14.23 -22.96
N GLY A 52 -3.14 12.90 -22.83
CA GLY A 52 -1.92 12.11 -22.89
C GLY A 52 -1.14 12.02 -21.57
N PHE A 53 -1.76 12.37 -20.45
CA PHE A 53 -1.18 12.13 -19.12
C PHE A 53 -1.53 10.73 -18.64
N SER A 54 -0.52 10.05 -18.06
CA SER A 54 -0.71 8.76 -17.39
C SER A 54 -0.37 8.89 -15.92
N TYR A 55 -1.22 8.33 -15.04
CA TYR A 55 -1.05 8.38 -13.60
C TYR A 55 -1.69 7.19 -12.91
N ASP A 56 -1.18 6.84 -11.75
CA ASP A 56 -1.67 5.76 -10.91
C ASP A 56 -2.56 6.30 -9.77
N VAL A 57 -3.15 5.41 -8.99
CA VAL A 57 -3.83 5.75 -7.73
C VAL A 57 -2.76 6.03 -6.67
N GLY A 58 -2.15 7.22 -6.71
CA GLY A 58 -0.99 7.64 -5.93
C GLY A 58 0.33 7.50 -6.68
N ALA A 59 1.44 7.90 -6.04
CA ALA A 59 2.77 7.79 -6.63
C ALA A 59 3.33 6.38 -6.39
N HIS A 60 3.56 5.63 -7.47
CA HIS A 60 4.11 4.28 -7.42
C HIS A 60 5.50 4.20 -8.05
N PHE A 61 6.41 3.54 -7.34
CA PHE A 61 7.76 3.21 -7.77
C PHE A 61 8.02 1.73 -7.47
N VAL A 62 8.26 0.94 -8.52
CA VAL A 62 8.51 -0.50 -8.39
C VAL A 62 9.98 -0.81 -8.67
N THR A 63 10.46 -1.97 -8.25
CA THR A 63 11.87 -2.34 -8.41
C THR A 63 12.10 -3.25 -9.60
N ASN A 64 13.29 -3.17 -10.19
CA ASN A 64 13.75 -4.09 -11.22
C ASN A 64 13.74 -5.54 -10.74
N ARG A 65 14.06 -5.80 -9.47
CA ARG A 65 14.07 -7.12 -8.85
C ARG A 65 12.68 -7.75 -8.84
N PHE A 66 11.66 -6.99 -8.41
CA PHE A 66 10.27 -7.44 -8.40
C PHE A 66 9.78 -7.77 -9.82
N LEU A 67 9.98 -6.86 -10.77
CA LEU A 67 9.49 -7.06 -12.12
C LEU A 67 10.27 -8.14 -12.89
N ALA A 68 11.56 -8.29 -12.62
CA ALA A 68 12.35 -9.41 -13.16
C ALA A 68 11.85 -10.77 -12.65
N ALA A 69 11.47 -10.85 -11.36
CA ALA A 69 10.90 -12.08 -10.79
C ALA A 69 9.55 -12.47 -11.39
N LEU A 70 8.81 -11.50 -11.96
CA LEU A 70 7.59 -11.72 -12.74
C LEU A 70 7.83 -11.95 -14.26
N GLY A 71 9.08 -11.86 -14.72
CA GLY A 71 9.41 -11.98 -16.14
C GLY A 71 9.09 -10.71 -16.96
N MET A 72 8.93 -9.55 -16.32
CA MET A 72 8.56 -8.28 -16.96
C MET A 72 9.75 -7.35 -17.28
N GLY A 73 10.98 -7.80 -17.07
CA GLY A 73 12.17 -6.94 -17.22
C GLY A 73 12.27 -6.22 -18.57
N GLY A 74 11.85 -6.85 -19.66
CA GLY A 74 11.87 -6.26 -21.01
C GLY A 74 10.77 -5.24 -21.29
N SER A 75 9.75 -5.14 -20.42
CA SER A 75 8.58 -4.24 -20.59
C SER A 75 8.67 -3.00 -19.71
N CYS A 76 9.84 -2.70 -19.15
CA CYS A 76 10.02 -1.64 -18.16
C CYS A 76 11.05 -0.61 -18.59
N ARG A 77 10.84 0.63 -18.16
CA ARG A 77 11.81 1.72 -18.30
C ARG A 77 12.51 1.97 -16.97
N THR A 78 13.83 2.11 -17.00
CA THR A 78 14.62 2.48 -15.81
C THR A 78 14.40 3.94 -15.46
N LEU A 79 14.20 4.21 -14.16
CA LEU A 79 14.13 5.57 -13.66
C LEU A 79 15.55 6.14 -13.49
N PRO A 80 15.83 7.31 -14.08
CA PRO A 80 17.17 7.91 -14.01
C PRO A 80 17.46 8.54 -12.64
N ARG A 81 16.43 9.02 -11.94
CA ARG A 81 16.55 9.68 -10.65
C ARG A 81 15.30 9.46 -9.78
N TYR A 82 15.51 9.48 -8.49
CA TYR A 82 14.48 9.58 -7.47
C TYR A 82 15.05 10.31 -6.26
N GLY A 83 14.35 11.28 -5.75
CA GLY A 83 14.75 12.03 -4.57
C GLY A 83 13.54 12.54 -3.81
N GLU A 84 13.74 12.70 -2.51
CA GLU A 84 12.75 13.22 -1.57
C GLU A 84 13.36 14.34 -0.77
N VAL A 85 12.62 15.42 -0.58
CA VAL A 85 13.00 16.56 0.27
C VAL A 85 11.86 16.92 1.21
N VAL A 86 12.20 17.61 2.29
CA VAL A 86 11.22 18.15 3.24
C VAL A 86 11.19 19.67 3.11
N HIS A 87 10.00 20.25 2.96
CA HIS A 87 9.81 21.68 2.99
C HIS A 87 9.82 22.19 4.44
N LEU A 88 10.87 22.93 4.84
CA LEU A 88 11.00 23.51 6.17
C LEU A 88 10.68 25.02 6.24
N GLY A 89 10.11 25.58 5.15
CA GLY A 89 9.92 27.02 4.99
C GLY A 89 11.19 27.76 4.57
N GLY A 90 11.05 29.03 4.18
CA GLY A 90 12.18 29.90 3.82
C GLY A 90 13.07 29.36 2.70
N GLY A 91 12.50 28.59 1.74
CA GLY A 91 13.26 28.01 0.61
C GLY A 91 14.21 26.87 1.01
N LYS A 92 14.04 26.25 2.18
CA LYS A 92 14.90 25.14 2.65
C LYS A 92 14.26 23.79 2.34
N TYR A 93 14.99 22.99 1.57
CA TYR A 93 14.58 21.66 1.13
C TYR A 93 15.65 20.60 1.45
N PRO A 94 15.88 20.25 2.73
CA PRO A 94 16.81 19.17 3.04
C PRO A 94 16.31 17.84 2.50
N HIS A 95 17.24 17.03 1.95
CA HIS A 95 16.91 15.69 1.49
C HIS A 95 16.41 14.81 2.65
N TYR A 96 15.36 14.08 2.41
CA TYR A 96 14.77 13.15 3.38
C TYR A 96 15.45 11.76 3.30
N PRO A 97 15.69 11.07 4.40
CA PRO A 97 15.72 11.60 5.78
C PRO A 97 17.08 12.23 6.15
N MET A 98 18.12 11.94 5.37
CA MET A 98 19.52 12.20 5.72
C MET A 98 19.90 13.68 5.79
N GLY A 99 19.32 14.50 4.90
CA GLY A 99 19.59 15.95 4.90
C GLY A 99 19.13 16.66 6.17
N LEU A 100 18.17 16.06 6.88
CA LEU A 100 17.70 16.57 8.16
C LEU A 100 18.77 16.51 9.25
N LEU A 101 19.74 15.58 9.16
CA LEU A 101 20.90 15.51 10.04
C LEU A 101 21.88 16.70 9.83
N GLY A 102 21.82 17.37 8.68
CA GLY A 102 22.56 18.60 8.40
C GLY A 102 21.95 19.86 9.02
N VAL A 103 20.81 19.76 9.70
CA VAL A 103 20.13 20.89 10.36
C VAL A 103 20.57 20.95 11.82
N PRO A 104 21.41 21.92 12.24
CA PRO A 104 22.06 21.92 13.56
C PRO A 104 21.09 21.80 14.73
N ARG A 105 19.91 22.47 14.66
CA ARG A 105 18.90 22.44 15.72
C ARG A 105 18.33 21.03 15.95
N TYR A 106 18.28 20.17 14.95
CA TYR A 106 17.80 18.80 15.08
C TYR A 106 18.86 17.91 15.74
N VAL A 107 20.11 18.05 15.31
CA VAL A 107 21.24 17.31 15.89
C VAL A 107 21.44 17.64 17.38
N THR A 108 21.42 18.94 17.72
CA THR A 108 21.56 19.37 19.14
C THR A 108 20.38 18.88 19.98
N SER A 109 19.17 18.90 19.46
CA SER A 109 17.99 18.38 20.15
C SER A 109 18.09 16.87 20.40
N ALA A 110 18.50 16.10 19.38
CA ALA A 110 18.70 14.65 19.50
C ALA A 110 19.83 14.29 20.50
N ALA A 111 20.95 15.04 20.47
CA ALA A 111 22.03 14.84 21.41
C ALA A 111 21.59 15.10 22.86
N ARG A 112 20.86 16.20 23.09
CA ARG A 112 20.29 16.52 24.41
C ARG A 112 19.35 15.44 24.92
N GLU A 113 18.44 14.94 24.07
CA GLU A 113 17.51 13.85 24.41
C GLU A 113 18.25 12.60 24.87
N ARG A 114 19.28 12.20 24.13
CA ARG A 114 20.12 11.03 24.47
C ARG A 114 20.89 11.20 25.77
N LEU A 115 21.34 12.42 26.07
CA LEU A 115 22.06 12.72 27.32
C LEU A 115 21.12 12.69 28.53
N LEU A 116 19.93 13.27 28.39
CA LEU A 116 18.97 13.34 29.50
C LEU A 116 18.22 12.01 29.69
N ARG A 117 18.06 11.22 28.63
CA ARG A 117 17.32 9.93 28.62
C ARG A 117 16.01 9.99 29.40
N PRO A 118 15.09 10.91 29.06
CA PRO A 118 13.81 11.02 29.76
C PRO A 118 13.05 9.70 29.66
N ASP A 119 12.30 9.38 30.70
CA ASP A 119 11.41 8.23 30.69
C ASP A 119 10.27 8.47 29.67
N ARG A 120 10.09 7.54 28.73
CA ARG A 120 9.10 7.60 27.67
C ARG A 120 8.49 6.22 27.43
N ASP A 121 7.22 6.18 27.14
CA ASP A 121 6.58 4.95 26.68
C ASP A 121 6.89 4.67 25.20
N LEU A 122 7.94 3.90 24.94
CA LEU A 122 8.38 3.57 23.59
C LEU A 122 7.40 2.72 22.78
N ARG A 123 6.24 2.35 23.33
CA ARG A 123 5.14 1.76 22.59
C ARG A 123 4.31 2.82 21.84
N VAL A 124 4.39 4.08 22.31
CA VAL A 124 3.69 5.23 21.74
C VAL A 124 4.53 5.85 20.64
N ALA A 125 3.96 6.10 19.46
CA ALA A 125 4.67 6.67 18.32
C ALA A 125 5.31 8.02 18.64
N ALA A 126 4.58 8.93 19.29
CA ALA A 126 5.09 10.26 19.65
C ALA A 126 6.37 10.17 20.52
N ASP A 127 6.35 9.35 21.55
CA ASP A 127 7.48 9.17 22.46
C ASP A 127 8.65 8.46 21.79
N ARG A 128 8.35 7.48 20.95
CA ARG A 128 9.37 6.75 20.19
C ARG A 128 10.08 7.65 19.19
N PHE A 129 9.37 8.49 18.45
CA PHE A 129 9.99 9.45 17.52
C PHE A 129 10.82 10.49 18.25
N ARG A 130 10.33 11.03 19.38
CA ARG A 130 11.10 11.98 20.20
C ARG A 130 12.36 11.36 20.77
N HIS A 131 12.29 10.11 21.23
CA HIS A 131 13.45 9.37 21.72
C HIS A 131 14.50 9.13 20.63
N ASP A 132 14.06 8.64 19.45
CA ASP A 132 14.99 8.20 18.40
C ASP A 132 15.60 9.39 17.63
N TYR A 133 14.83 10.46 17.38
CA TYR A 133 15.22 11.58 16.52
C TYR A 133 15.37 12.92 17.23
N GLY A 134 15.06 12.96 18.52
CA GLY A 134 14.99 14.18 19.32
C GLY A 134 13.69 14.96 19.12
N PRO A 135 13.23 15.68 20.19
CA PRO A 135 11.93 16.37 20.20
C PRO A 135 11.72 17.32 19.01
N ARG A 136 12.74 18.11 18.65
CA ARG A 136 12.56 19.11 17.58
C ARG A 136 12.29 18.51 16.21
N LEU A 137 13.04 17.47 15.81
CA LEU A 137 12.77 16.81 14.53
C LEU A 137 11.46 16.05 14.56
N ALA A 138 11.15 15.41 15.67
CA ALA A 138 9.87 14.75 15.86
C ALA A 138 8.71 15.75 15.72
N ASP A 139 8.69 16.80 16.53
CA ASP A 139 7.55 17.74 16.61
C ASP A 139 7.41 18.63 15.36
N GLU A 140 8.52 19.00 14.70
CA GLU A 140 8.47 19.88 13.53
C GLU A 140 8.22 19.12 12.20
N VAL A 141 8.57 17.84 12.11
CA VAL A 141 8.53 17.09 10.85
C VAL A 141 7.81 15.76 10.96
N ALA A 142 8.28 14.86 11.84
CA ALA A 142 7.83 13.48 11.80
C ALA A 142 6.39 13.30 12.29
N LEU A 143 6.04 13.91 13.42
CA LEU A 143 4.70 13.78 13.99
C LEU A 143 3.62 14.48 13.15
N PRO A 144 3.82 15.72 12.64
CA PRO A 144 2.85 16.32 11.74
C PRO A 144 2.59 15.50 10.46
N LEU A 145 3.61 14.91 9.86
CA LEU A 145 3.44 14.02 8.71
C LEU A 145 2.71 12.73 9.09
N LEU A 146 3.03 12.16 10.24
CA LEU A 146 2.37 10.96 10.75
C LEU A 146 0.89 11.20 11.01
N GLU A 147 0.55 12.32 11.66
CA GLU A 147 -0.83 12.70 11.97
C GLU A 147 -1.64 13.01 10.70
N ALA A 148 -1.06 13.73 9.74
CA ALA A 148 -1.72 13.99 8.46
C ALA A 148 -2.00 12.71 7.67
N TRP A 149 -1.09 11.76 7.76
CA TRP A 149 -1.15 10.48 7.07
C TRP A 149 -2.06 9.45 7.78
N SER A 150 -2.11 9.42 9.12
CA SER A 150 -2.91 8.46 9.89
C SER A 150 -4.31 8.98 10.26
N GLY A 151 -4.46 10.29 10.41
CA GLY A 151 -5.69 10.94 10.88
C GLY A 151 -5.87 10.91 12.40
N LEU A 152 -4.91 10.35 13.15
CA LEU A 152 -4.93 10.31 14.60
C LEU A 152 -3.75 11.10 15.18
N PRO A 153 -3.89 11.68 16.39
CA PRO A 153 -2.79 12.24 17.14
C PRO A 153 -1.70 11.19 17.38
N ALA A 154 -0.44 11.60 17.32
CA ALA A 154 0.70 10.69 17.39
C ALA A 154 0.85 9.97 18.75
N ASP A 155 0.25 10.51 19.80
CA ASP A 155 0.16 9.88 21.13
C ASP A 155 -0.88 8.76 21.23
N GLN A 156 -1.77 8.65 20.25
CA GLN A 156 -2.73 7.57 20.09
C GLN A 156 -2.27 6.48 19.10
N LEU A 157 -1.10 6.66 18.50
CA LEU A 157 -0.56 5.73 17.52
C LEU A 157 0.52 4.82 18.13
N SER A 158 0.52 3.57 17.69
CA SER A 158 1.56 2.59 18.03
C SER A 158 2.91 2.94 17.38
N ALA A 159 4.00 2.71 18.11
CA ALA A 159 5.36 2.83 17.60
C ALA A 159 5.66 1.87 16.43
N SER A 160 4.86 0.85 16.20
CA SER A 160 4.99 -0.07 15.05
C SER A 160 4.92 0.65 13.69
N VAL A 161 4.37 1.88 13.65
CA VAL A 161 4.33 2.71 12.44
C VAL A 161 5.73 3.12 11.95
N ILE A 162 6.76 3.05 12.83
CA ILE A 162 8.15 3.46 12.56
C ILE A 162 8.91 2.46 11.68
N ASP A 163 8.48 1.24 11.57
CA ASP A 163 9.18 0.13 10.88
C ASP A 163 9.55 0.38 9.41
N LYS A 164 9.14 1.51 8.85
CA LYS A 164 9.45 1.92 7.47
C LYS A 164 10.70 2.80 7.33
N ILE A 165 11.36 3.19 8.41
CA ILE A 165 12.49 4.12 8.34
C ILE A 165 13.79 3.34 8.20
N PRO A 166 14.67 3.69 7.22
CA PRO A 166 15.95 3.04 7.06
C PRO A 166 16.80 3.17 8.32
N THR A 167 17.22 2.04 8.90
CA THR A 167 17.92 2.00 10.20
C THR A 167 19.43 2.21 10.09
N SER A 168 20.04 2.01 8.92
CA SER A 168 21.49 2.11 8.71
C SER A 168 21.89 3.34 7.92
N LEU A 169 22.53 4.29 8.60
CA LEU A 169 23.08 5.52 8.01
C LEU A 169 24.16 5.24 6.95
N LEU A 170 25.13 4.40 7.27
CA LEU A 170 26.24 4.08 6.35
C LEU A 170 25.73 3.37 5.09
N HIS A 171 24.81 2.44 5.24
CA HIS A 171 24.21 1.75 4.11
C HIS A 171 23.42 2.73 3.21
N THR A 172 22.66 3.65 3.80
CA THR A 172 21.94 4.69 3.06
C THR A 172 22.89 5.61 2.28
N ILE A 173 24.01 6.03 2.89
CA ILE A 173 25.04 6.84 2.21
C ILE A 173 25.60 6.06 1.02
N TRP A 174 25.91 4.79 1.19
CA TRP A 174 26.42 3.93 0.13
C TRP A 174 25.42 3.78 -1.04
N LEU A 175 24.15 3.52 -0.76
CA LEU A 175 23.11 3.44 -1.78
C LEU A 175 22.94 4.77 -2.55
N ARG A 176 23.03 5.92 -1.87
CA ARG A 176 23.01 7.24 -2.50
C ARG A 176 24.22 7.49 -3.40
N ALA A 177 25.42 7.05 -2.97
CA ALA A 177 26.62 7.11 -3.80
C ALA A 177 26.44 6.25 -5.06
N ALA A 178 25.92 5.02 -4.93
CA ALA A 178 25.60 4.16 -6.04
C ALA A 178 24.58 4.79 -7.02
N GLN A 179 23.55 5.47 -6.52
CA GLN A 179 22.58 6.21 -7.36
C GLN A 179 23.26 7.28 -8.22
N ARG A 180 24.19 8.05 -7.63
CA ARG A 180 24.94 9.09 -8.35
C ARG A 180 25.87 8.50 -9.42
N ILE A 181 26.57 7.41 -9.11
CA ILE A 181 27.51 6.76 -10.03
C ILE A 181 26.77 6.07 -11.18
N THR A 182 25.71 5.34 -10.88
CA THR A 182 24.99 4.52 -11.87
C THR A 182 23.96 5.33 -12.68
N ARG A 183 23.61 6.54 -12.24
CA ARG A 183 22.51 7.36 -12.78
C ARG A 183 21.19 6.60 -12.85
N ARG A 184 20.94 5.76 -11.86
CA ARG A 184 19.71 4.99 -11.68
C ARG A 184 19.10 5.36 -10.33
N ALA A 185 17.79 5.37 -10.25
CA ALA A 185 17.07 5.60 -8.99
C ALA A 185 17.22 4.37 -8.07
N VAL A 186 18.37 4.21 -7.42
CA VAL A 186 18.64 3.09 -6.51
C VAL A 186 17.64 3.14 -5.37
N MET A 187 17.00 1.99 -5.09
CA MET A 187 16.03 1.87 -4.00
C MET A 187 16.70 2.07 -2.65
N ILE A 188 16.18 2.99 -1.84
CA ILE A 188 16.70 3.30 -0.50
C ILE A 188 15.63 2.99 0.55
N GLY A 189 15.66 1.79 1.09
CA GLY A 189 14.73 1.34 2.13
C GLY A 189 13.33 0.97 1.62
N TYR A 190 12.36 0.91 2.54
CA TYR A 190 10.93 0.66 2.37
C TYR A 190 10.49 -0.78 2.09
N CYS A 191 11.29 -1.66 1.46
CA CYS A 191 10.96 -3.08 1.39
C CYS A 191 11.34 -3.77 2.71
N LYS A 192 10.35 -4.41 3.35
CA LYS A 192 10.54 -5.13 4.62
C LYS A 192 11.05 -6.57 4.39
N GLU A 193 10.70 -7.14 3.26
CA GLU A 193 10.91 -8.56 2.97
C GLU A 193 12.28 -8.85 2.37
N GLU A 194 12.83 -7.90 1.64
CA GLU A 194 14.12 -8.04 0.98
C GLU A 194 14.94 -6.75 1.13
N PRO A 195 16.21 -6.83 1.53
CA PRO A 195 17.04 -5.65 1.77
C PRO A 195 17.33 -4.87 0.48
N SER A 196 17.49 -3.55 0.63
CA SER A 196 17.97 -2.70 -0.45
C SER A 196 19.43 -3.02 -0.78
N ALA A 197 19.78 -2.96 -2.06
CA ALA A 197 21.14 -3.18 -2.56
C ALA A 197 21.43 -2.26 -3.75
N THR A 198 22.70 -2.04 -4.06
CA THR A 198 23.12 -1.14 -5.16
C THR A 198 22.63 -1.58 -6.55
N GLY A 199 22.35 -2.87 -6.74
CA GLY A 199 21.76 -3.44 -7.95
C GLY A 199 20.24 -3.39 -7.99
N VAL A 200 19.57 -2.93 -6.93
CA VAL A 200 18.11 -2.78 -6.85
C VAL A 200 17.76 -1.32 -7.08
N TYR A 201 17.08 -1.05 -8.18
CA TYR A 201 16.72 0.30 -8.59
C TYR A 201 15.28 0.35 -9.09
N HIS A 202 14.72 1.54 -9.11
CA HIS A 202 13.37 1.76 -9.57
C HIS A 202 13.24 1.66 -11.09
N VAL A 203 12.20 0.98 -11.51
CA VAL A 203 11.75 0.89 -12.90
C VAL A 203 10.25 1.16 -12.95
N TYR A 204 9.73 1.39 -14.14
CA TYR A 204 8.31 1.59 -14.32
C TYR A 204 7.82 0.87 -15.57
N PRO A 205 6.77 0.05 -15.49
CA PRO A 205 6.25 -0.71 -16.62
C PRO A 205 5.59 0.18 -17.66
N ALA A 206 5.70 -0.17 -18.92
CA ALA A 206 4.92 0.44 -19.98
C ALA A 206 3.42 0.18 -19.70
N GLY A 207 2.61 1.24 -19.72
CA GLY A 207 1.18 1.15 -19.41
C GLY A 207 0.83 1.29 -17.93
N GLY A 208 1.78 1.73 -17.08
CA GLY A 208 1.53 1.98 -15.65
C GLY A 208 1.67 0.73 -14.79
N VAL A 209 1.46 0.89 -13.48
CA VAL A 209 1.55 -0.27 -12.55
C VAL A 209 0.42 -1.27 -12.75
N ALA A 210 -0.71 -0.88 -13.34
CA ALA A 210 -1.79 -1.80 -13.71
C ALA A 210 -1.33 -2.88 -14.70
N ALA A 211 -0.31 -2.59 -15.52
CA ALA A 211 0.27 -3.57 -16.43
C ALA A 211 0.88 -4.79 -15.70
N ILE A 212 1.27 -4.63 -14.44
CA ILE A 212 1.73 -5.75 -13.60
C ILE A 212 0.57 -6.70 -13.33
N CYS A 213 -0.58 -6.16 -12.94
CA CYS A 213 -1.78 -6.94 -12.68
C CYS A 213 -2.27 -7.63 -13.95
N GLN A 214 -2.28 -6.93 -15.09
CA GLN A 214 -2.66 -7.52 -16.37
C GLN A 214 -1.72 -8.67 -16.77
N HIS A 215 -0.41 -8.46 -16.66
CA HIS A 215 0.59 -9.48 -16.96
C HIS A 215 0.44 -10.77 -16.13
N VAL A 216 0.04 -10.64 -14.86
CA VAL A 216 -0.25 -11.79 -13.99
C VAL A 216 -1.58 -12.43 -14.37
N ALA A 217 -2.62 -11.62 -14.63
CA ALA A 217 -3.94 -12.12 -15.02
C ALA A 217 -3.91 -12.89 -16.37
N ASP A 218 -3.11 -12.43 -17.33
CA ASP A 218 -2.94 -13.12 -18.63
C ASP A 218 -2.36 -14.53 -18.50
N ARG A 219 -1.70 -14.84 -17.38
CA ARG A 219 -1.20 -16.17 -17.03
C ARG A 219 -2.20 -17.04 -16.26
N LEU A 220 -3.38 -16.51 -16.04
CA LEU A 220 -4.50 -17.15 -15.32
C LEU A 220 -5.74 -17.23 -16.23
N PRO A 221 -5.65 -17.80 -17.43
CA PRO A 221 -6.75 -17.80 -18.38
C PRO A 221 -7.99 -18.46 -17.75
N HIS A 222 -9.15 -17.81 -17.93
CA HIS A 222 -10.47 -18.25 -17.43
C HIS A 222 -10.62 -18.33 -15.90
N ARG A 223 -9.61 -17.95 -15.12
CA ARG A 223 -9.62 -18.01 -13.65
C ARG A 223 -9.97 -16.70 -12.99
N VAL A 224 -9.91 -15.57 -13.70
CA VAL A 224 -10.25 -14.23 -13.17
C VAL A 224 -11.64 -13.87 -13.64
N GLN A 225 -12.57 -13.72 -12.70
CA GLN A 225 -13.97 -13.40 -12.94
C GLN A 225 -14.29 -12.02 -12.37
N LEU A 226 -14.71 -11.11 -13.24
CA LEU A 226 -15.05 -9.72 -12.89
C LEU A 226 -16.54 -9.60 -12.60
N SER A 227 -16.92 -8.53 -11.87
CA SER A 227 -18.30 -8.28 -11.44
C SER A 227 -18.90 -9.47 -10.67
N GLN A 228 -18.07 -10.12 -9.85
CA GLN A 228 -18.44 -11.26 -9.04
C GLN A 228 -18.14 -10.96 -7.55
N PRO A 229 -18.99 -10.19 -6.86
CA PRO A 229 -18.78 -9.86 -5.45
C PRO A 229 -18.88 -11.11 -4.57
N ALA A 230 -17.96 -11.21 -3.59
CA ALA A 230 -18.08 -12.17 -2.51
C ALA A 230 -19.11 -11.64 -1.51
N GLU A 231 -20.06 -12.49 -1.15
CA GLU A 231 -21.18 -12.16 -0.27
C GLU A 231 -21.06 -12.83 1.09
N ARG A 232 -20.59 -14.09 1.13
CA ARG A 232 -20.45 -14.89 2.36
C ARG A 232 -19.27 -15.85 2.26
N ILE A 233 -18.72 -16.20 3.43
CA ILE A 233 -17.77 -17.29 3.66
C ILE A 233 -18.36 -18.14 4.78
N TYR A 234 -18.69 -19.38 4.47
CA TYR A 234 -19.30 -20.31 5.41
C TYR A 234 -18.23 -20.99 6.26
N VAL A 235 -18.40 -20.94 7.56
CA VAL A 235 -17.46 -21.49 8.56
C VAL A 235 -18.22 -22.42 9.53
N GLU A 236 -17.72 -23.64 9.68
CA GLU A 236 -18.19 -24.62 10.64
C GLU A 236 -17.00 -25.12 11.47
N ASP A 237 -17.13 -25.18 12.77
CA ASP A 237 -16.07 -25.62 13.69
C ASP A 237 -14.71 -24.92 13.41
N ASP A 238 -14.74 -23.60 13.19
CA ASP A 238 -13.60 -22.78 12.83
C ASP A 238 -12.88 -23.22 11.54
N ARG A 239 -13.61 -23.80 10.59
CA ARG A 239 -13.10 -24.21 9.27
C ARG A 239 -13.98 -23.65 8.14
N VAL A 240 -13.34 -23.26 7.06
CA VAL A 240 -14.06 -22.89 5.84
C VAL A 240 -14.69 -24.14 5.23
N VAL A 241 -15.99 -24.06 4.91
CA VAL A 241 -16.74 -25.11 4.22
C VAL A 241 -17.32 -24.67 2.88
N GLY A 242 -17.32 -23.38 2.59
CA GLY A 242 -17.80 -22.84 1.32
C GLY A 242 -17.76 -21.32 1.27
N ALA A 243 -18.17 -20.78 0.12
CA ALA A 243 -18.32 -19.34 -0.08
C ALA A 243 -19.47 -19.03 -1.03
N ARG A 244 -20.13 -17.88 -0.84
CA ARG A 244 -21.15 -17.37 -1.74
C ARG A 244 -20.58 -16.21 -2.56
N ILE A 245 -20.60 -16.37 -3.87
CA ILE A 245 -20.06 -15.41 -4.85
C ILE A 245 -21.15 -15.09 -5.88
N ALA A 246 -21.55 -13.84 -5.99
CA ALA A 246 -22.54 -13.36 -6.94
C ALA A 246 -23.80 -14.23 -6.96
N GLY A 247 -24.37 -14.52 -5.79
CA GLY A 247 -25.57 -15.33 -5.60
C GLY A 247 -25.38 -16.85 -5.75
N ARG A 248 -24.18 -17.35 -6.03
CA ARG A 248 -23.87 -18.79 -6.19
C ARG A 248 -23.06 -19.31 -5.03
N ASP A 249 -23.47 -20.44 -4.46
CA ASP A 249 -22.69 -21.14 -3.46
C ASP A 249 -21.60 -21.98 -4.15
N ILE A 250 -20.38 -21.82 -3.68
CA ILE A 250 -19.18 -22.51 -4.16
C ILE A 250 -18.65 -23.37 -3.03
N GLU A 251 -18.55 -24.67 -3.26
CA GLU A 251 -17.88 -25.58 -2.35
C GLU A 251 -16.38 -25.31 -2.37
N THR A 252 -15.81 -25.01 -1.22
CA THR A 252 -14.36 -24.82 -1.02
C THR A 252 -14.00 -24.98 0.44
N ASN A 253 -12.82 -25.51 0.71
CA ASN A 253 -12.23 -25.58 2.05
C ASN A 253 -11.13 -24.51 2.25
N THR A 254 -10.90 -23.68 1.24
CA THR A 254 -9.82 -22.70 1.27
C THR A 254 -10.22 -21.41 0.57
N VAL A 255 -10.17 -20.33 1.32
CA VAL A 255 -10.40 -18.95 0.85
C VAL A 255 -9.16 -18.10 1.09
N VAL A 256 -8.65 -17.44 0.06
CA VAL A 256 -7.62 -16.41 0.15
C VAL A 256 -8.29 -15.05 -0.06
N SER A 257 -8.41 -14.26 0.99
CA SER A 257 -9.06 -12.95 0.98
C SER A 257 -8.01 -11.83 0.90
N THR A 258 -8.24 -10.88 0.01
CA THR A 258 -7.48 -9.61 -0.05
C THR A 258 -8.31 -8.42 0.41
N LEU A 259 -9.49 -8.67 0.92
CA LEU A 259 -10.37 -7.64 1.47
C LEU A 259 -9.69 -6.94 2.65
N PRO A 260 -10.04 -5.67 2.91
CA PRO A 260 -9.65 -5.02 4.15
C PRO A 260 -10.11 -5.86 5.34
N ILE A 261 -9.20 -6.11 6.28
CA ILE A 261 -9.47 -7.01 7.40
C ILE A 261 -10.68 -6.59 8.25
N ASN A 262 -10.98 -5.29 8.32
CA ASN A 262 -12.15 -4.77 9.03
C ASN A 262 -13.48 -5.00 8.27
N ARG A 263 -13.42 -5.35 6.99
CA ARG A 263 -14.58 -5.70 6.16
C ARG A 263 -14.82 -7.21 6.11
N LEU A 264 -13.76 -8.00 6.23
CA LEU A 264 -13.83 -9.46 6.15
C LEU A 264 -14.81 -10.08 7.14
N PRO A 265 -14.95 -9.62 8.43
CA PRO A 265 -15.92 -10.15 9.39
C PRO A 265 -17.39 -10.02 8.93
N GLN A 266 -17.70 -9.12 8.00
CA GLN A 266 -19.07 -8.94 7.49
C GLN A 266 -19.51 -10.07 6.56
N LEU A 267 -18.54 -10.81 6.01
CA LEU A 267 -18.78 -11.93 5.11
C LEU A 267 -18.76 -13.27 5.82
N ILE A 268 -18.25 -13.34 7.05
CA ILE A 268 -18.16 -14.60 7.80
C ILE A 268 -19.53 -14.98 8.34
N GLU A 269 -19.95 -16.20 8.04
CA GLU A 269 -21.14 -16.84 8.60
C GLU A 269 -20.70 -18.10 9.35
N GLY A 270 -21.11 -18.22 10.63
CA GLY A 270 -20.80 -19.36 11.49
C GLY A 270 -19.61 -19.15 12.45
N SER A 271 -18.98 -17.97 12.48
CA SER A 271 -17.92 -17.65 13.46
C SER A 271 -17.85 -16.15 13.74
N ASP A 272 -17.53 -15.77 14.96
CA ASP A 272 -17.32 -14.40 15.43
C ASP A 272 -15.83 -14.04 15.66
N ARG A 273 -14.92 -14.97 15.35
CA ARG A 273 -13.46 -14.82 15.62
C ARG A 273 -12.86 -13.55 15.05
N LEU A 274 -13.40 -13.04 13.94
CA LEU A 274 -12.88 -11.86 13.26
C LEU A 274 -13.54 -10.55 13.72
N ASP A 275 -14.57 -10.59 14.56
CA ASP A 275 -15.34 -9.39 14.95
C ASP A 275 -14.47 -8.33 15.64
N ARG A 276 -13.42 -8.75 16.37
CA ARG A 276 -12.41 -7.86 16.95
C ARG A 276 -11.73 -6.93 15.93
N PHE A 277 -11.67 -7.32 14.66
CA PHE A 277 -11.04 -6.53 13.60
C PHE A 277 -11.98 -5.50 12.96
N ARG A 278 -13.29 -5.50 13.24
CA ARG A 278 -14.26 -4.52 12.71
C ARG A 278 -13.88 -3.08 13.07
N ARG A 279 -13.20 -2.85 14.19
CA ARG A 279 -12.78 -1.55 14.68
C ARG A 279 -11.48 -1.03 14.04
N PHE A 280 -10.78 -1.84 13.24
CA PHE A 280 -9.57 -1.42 12.57
C PHE A 280 -9.87 -0.34 11.54
N GLN A 281 -9.06 0.72 11.53
CA GLN A 281 -9.30 1.91 10.74
C GLN A 281 -8.32 2.00 9.56
N PHE A 282 -8.82 2.53 8.46
CA PHE A 282 -8.01 2.89 7.30
C PHE A 282 -8.17 4.37 7.04
N ARG A 283 -7.06 5.06 6.84
CA ARG A 283 -7.06 6.45 6.38
C ARG A 283 -7.32 6.48 4.88
N GLY A 284 -8.31 7.26 4.47
CA GLY A 284 -8.54 7.57 3.07
C GLY A 284 -7.60 8.66 2.54
N LEU A 285 -7.54 8.78 1.24
CA LEU A 285 -6.76 9.78 0.52
C LEU A 285 -7.60 10.48 -0.53
N VAL A 286 -7.45 11.78 -0.62
CA VAL A 286 -7.86 12.57 -1.78
C VAL A 286 -6.59 12.92 -2.58
N LEU A 287 -6.53 12.44 -3.81
CA LEU A 287 -5.40 12.54 -4.72
C LEU A 287 -5.75 13.57 -5.81
N VAL A 288 -5.10 14.71 -5.78
CA VAL A 288 -5.33 15.79 -6.75
C VAL A 288 -4.16 15.85 -7.72
N ASN A 289 -4.39 15.42 -8.95
CA ASN A 289 -3.42 15.49 -10.04
C ASN A 289 -3.65 16.78 -10.81
N LEU A 290 -2.75 17.76 -10.66
CA LEU A 290 -2.77 19.02 -11.38
C LEU A 290 -1.95 18.88 -12.66
N LYS A 291 -2.49 19.27 -13.81
CA LYS A 291 -1.81 19.31 -15.11
C LYS A 291 -1.27 20.72 -15.34
N LEU A 292 0.04 20.83 -15.58
CA LEU A 292 0.72 22.13 -15.69
C LEU A 292 1.55 22.24 -16.96
N THR A 293 1.68 23.48 -17.44
CA THR A 293 2.70 23.86 -18.42
C THR A 293 4.07 23.98 -17.74
N GLY A 294 5.11 23.54 -18.42
CA GLY A 294 6.48 23.52 -17.91
C GLY A 294 6.91 22.15 -17.42
N ARG A 295 8.14 22.06 -16.95
CA ARG A 295 8.79 20.86 -16.40
C ARG A 295 9.69 21.26 -15.25
N GLU A 296 10.03 20.31 -14.38
CA GLU A 296 10.98 20.49 -13.29
C GLU A 296 10.57 21.65 -12.36
N LEU A 297 9.31 21.66 -11.97
CA LEU A 297 8.74 22.73 -11.14
C LEU A 297 9.03 22.53 -9.65
N LEU A 298 9.26 21.28 -9.21
CA LEU A 298 9.66 20.96 -7.86
C LEU A 298 11.17 20.71 -7.73
N PRO A 299 11.77 20.97 -6.56
CA PRO A 299 13.20 20.75 -6.32
C PRO A 299 13.60 19.27 -6.40
N GLU A 300 12.69 18.35 -6.08
CA GLU A 300 12.83 16.90 -6.20
C GLU A 300 11.50 16.24 -6.54
N VAL A 301 11.57 14.95 -6.86
CA VAL A 301 10.39 14.14 -7.24
C VAL A 301 9.31 14.20 -6.19
N VAL A 302 9.69 14.12 -4.92
CA VAL A 302 8.79 14.17 -3.77
C VAL A 302 9.18 15.32 -2.84
N VAL A 303 8.20 16.13 -2.48
CA VAL A 303 8.30 17.17 -1.44
C VAL A 303 7.34 16.81 -0.32
N TRP A 304 7.89 16.52 0.86
CA TRP A 304 7.11 16.35 2.08
C TRP A 304 6.80 17.71 2.70
N THR A 305 5.55 17.91 3.08
CA THR A 305 5.02 19.19 3.60
C THR A 305 4.45 18.98 5.00
N PRO A 306 5.28 18.94 6.05
CA PRO A 306 4.85 18.61 7.41
C PRO A 306 3.89 19.63 8.01
N GLN A 307 3.99 20.89 7.60
CA GLN A 307 3.20 21.99 8.17
C GLN A 307 2.83 23.04 7.12
N GLY A 308 1.72 23.73 7.33
CA GLY A 308 1.32 24.89 6.52
C GLY A 308 0.65 24.56 5.17
N PHE A 309 0.35 23.30 4.90
CA PHE A 309 -0.30 22.86 3.66
C PHE A 309 -1.47 21.92 3.96
N PRO A 310 -2.49 21.87 3.09
CA PRO A 310 -3.60 20.91 3.24
C PRO A 310 -3.23 19.47 2.83
N TYR A 311 -2.10 19.29 2.17
CA TYR A 311 -1.54 18.01 1.72
C TYR A 311 -0.23 17.74 2.48
N PHE A 312 0.05 16.47 2.75
CA PHE A 312 1.29 16.05 3.43
C PHE A 312 2.44 15.73 2.47
N ARG A 313 2.11 15.50 1.19
CA ARG A 313 3.08 15.16 0.14
C ARG A 313 2.67 15.77 -1.19
N VAL A 314 3.67 16.29 -1.91
CA VAL A 314 3.53 16.76 -3.29
C VAL A 314 4.54 16.00 -4.14
N THR A 315 4.11 15.48 -5.28
CA THR A 315 4.96 14.65 -6.15
C THR A 315 4.90 15.17 -7.59
N GLU A 316 6.06 15.40 -8.19
CA GLU A 316 6.20 15.64 -9.62
C GLU A 316 6.73 14.37 -10.29
N THR A 317 5.84 13.40 -10.53
CA THR A 317 6.19 12.09 -11.08
C THR A 317 6.94 12.18 -12.42
N PRO A 318 6.62 13.14 -13.35
CA PRO A 318 7.36 13.30 -14.60
C PRO A 318 8.84 13.66 -14.47
N LEU A 319 9.31 14.09 -13.28
CA LEU A 319 10.75 14.25 -13.00
C LEU A 319 11.52 12.92 -13.07
N SER A 320 10.91 11.82 -12.62
CA SER A 320 11.46 10.47 -12.75
C SER A 320 11.02 9.76 -14.02
N MET A 321 9.83 10.09 -14.50
CA MET A 321 9.12 9.39 -15.57
C MET A 321 8.65 10.39 -16.64
N PRO A 322 9.56 11.01 -17.41
CA PRO A 322 9.19 12.09 -18.34
C PRO A 322 8.18 11.68 -19.41
N TRP A 323 8.02 10.39 -19.66
CA TRP A 323 7.11 9.83 -20.67
C TRP A 323 5.64 9.74 -20.24
N ILE A 324 5.31 9.97 -18.95
CA ILE A 324 3.93 9.94 -18.47
C ILE A 324 3.18 11.26 -18.63
N ALA A 325 3.85 12.29 -19.13
CA ALA A 325 3.24 13.58 -19.45
C ALA A 325 3.72 14.06 -20.83
N PRO A 326 2.89 14.78 -21.59
CA PRO A 326 3.26 15.35 -22.89
C PRO A 326 4.48 16.27 -22.79
N GLU A 327 5.19 16.46 -23.90
CA GLU A 327 6.34 17.37 -23.96
C GLU A 327 5.98 18.80 -23.54
N GLY A 328 6.86 19.45 -22.77
CA GLY A 328 6.64 20.80 -22.26
C GLY A 328 5.58 20.90 -21.15
N LYS A 329 5.02 19.77 -20.69
CA LYS A 329 4.01 19.71 -19.64
C LYS A 329 4.44 18.79 -18.50
N THR A 330 3.90 19.03 -17.32
CA THR A 330 4.11 18.17 -16.14
C THR A 330 2.82 17.94 -15.38
N MET A 331 2.89 17.06 -14.40
CA MET A 331 1.79 16.76 -13.49
C MET A 331 2.29 16.79 -12.06
N ILE A 332 1.56 17.49 -11.21
CA ILE A 332 1.79 17.57 -9.77
C ILE A 332 0.67 16.82 -9.06
N LEU A 333 1.03 15.80 -8.31
CA LEU A 333 0.12 15.09 -7.43
C LEU A 333 0.21 15.70 -6.03
N CYS A 334 -0.92 16.22 -5.51
CA CYS A 334 -1.10 16.59 -4.10
C CYS A 334 -1.86 15.49 -3.38
N GLU A 335 -1.33 15.01 -2.25
CA GLU A 335 -1.93 13.94 -1.46
C GLU A 335 -2.46 14.47 -0.14
N LEU A 336 -3.79 14.46 0.02
CA LEU A 336 -4.48 14.89 1.21
C LEU A 336 -4.98 13.67 1.97
N GLY A 337 -4.67 13.59 3.28
CA GLY A 337 -5.31 12.61 4.15
C GLY A 337 -6.75 13.02 4.42
N ALA A 338 -7.69 12.08 4.31
CA ALA A 338 -9.11 12.31 4.53
C ALA A 338 -9.76 11.07 5.16
N GLU A 339 -10.91 11.27 5.80
CA GLU A 339 -11.80 10.19 6.18
C GLU A 339 -13.02 10.19 5.27
N THR A 340 -13.56 9.02 5.00
CA THR A 340 -14.77 8.94 4.18
C THR A 340 -15.90 9.69 4.87
N GLY A 341 -16.35 10.79 4.24
CA GLY A 341 -17.42 11.64 4.76
C GLY A 341 -16.96 12.87 5.55
N ASP A 342 -15.65 13.07 5.76
CA ASP A 342 -15.15 14.30 6.38
C ASP A 342 -15.22 15.52 5.43
N ASP A 343 -14.87 16.69 5.96
CA ASP A 343 -14.92 17.95 5.20
C ASP A 343 -14.03 17.94 3.95
N VAL A 344 -12.88 17.27 3.98
CA VAL A 344 -11.96 17.15 2.83
C VAL A 344 -12.53 16.19 1.79
N TRP A 345 -13.08 15.06 2.25
CA TRP A 345 -13.63 14.02 1.41
C TRP A 345 -14.85 14.47 0.62
N THR A 346 -15.70 15.29 1.24
CA THR A 346 -16.98 15.76 0.68
C THR A 346 -16.86 17.01 -0.19
N LEU A 347 -15.68 17.65 -0.24
CA LEU A 347 -15.44 18.76 -1.19
C LEU A 347 -15.75 18.33 -2.62
N THR A 348 -16.28 19.25 -3.41
CA THR A 348 -16.33 19.07 -4.88
C THR A 348 -14.93 18.99 -5.45
N ASP A 349 -14.77 18.40 -6.62
CA ASP A 349 -13.46 18.31 -7.29
C ASP A 349 -12.85 19.69 -7.51
N ASP A 350 -13.65 20.68 -7.96
CA ASP A 350 -13.18 22.04 -8.16
C ASP A 350 -12.73 22.68 -6.84
N ALA A 351 -13.44 22.47 -5.74
CA ALA A 351 -13.10 23.03 -4.44
C ALA A 351 -11.79 22.46 -3.88
N VAL A 352 -11.55 21.15 -4.01
CA VAL A 352 -10.30 20.55 -3.55
C VAL A 352 -9.11 20.91 -4.45
N VAL A 353 -9.35 21.06 -5.75
CA VAL A 353 -8.35 21.57 -6.70
C VAL A 353 -7.95 23.02 -6.35
N GLU A 354 -8.93 23.89 -6.14
CA GLU A 354 -8.66 25.28 -5.73
C GLU A 354 -7.92 25.36 -4.39
N ARG A 355 -8.29 24.51 -3.42
CA ARG A 355 -7.58 24.41 -2.14
C ARG A 355 -6.10 24.03 -2.32
N CYS A 356 -5.77 23.14 -3.26
CA CYS A 356 -4.40 22.80 -3.58
C CYS A 356 -3.70 23.94 -4.30
N VAL A 357 -4.29 24.50 -5.34
CA VAL A 357 -3.69 25.57 -6.16
C VAL A 357 -3.40 26.82 -5.35
N SER A 358 -4.34 27.25 -4.47
CA SER A 358 -4.18 28.43 -3.61
C SER A 358 -3.01 28.32 -2.63
N THR A 359 -2.60 27.09 -2.27
CA THR A 359 -1.55 26.85 -1.27
C THR A 359 -0.20 26.44 -1.87
N LEU A 360 -0.12 26.13 -3.17
CA LEU A 360 1.11 25.70 -3.85
C LEU A 360 2.11 26.84 -4.16
N GLY A 361 1.72 28.10 -4.02
CA GLY A 361 2.57 29.26 -4.34
C GLY A 361 3.97 29.23 -3.72
N PRO A 362 4.17 28.82 -2.45
CA PRO A 362 5.50 28.68 -1.85
C PRO A 362 6.41 27.64 -2.51
N LEU A 363 5.85 26.64 -3.21
CA LEU A 363 6.58 25.60 -3.93
C LEU A 363 6.72 25.95 -5.42
N ILE A 364 5.67 26.52 -6.00
CA ILE A 364 5.58 26.88 -7.42
C ILE A 364 4.98 28.29 -7.52
N PRO A 365 5.79 29.35 -7.57
CA PRO A 365 5.31 30.73 -7.44
C PRO A 365 4.24 31.17 -8.43
N ASP A 366 4.28 30.67 -9.67
CA ASP A 366 3.35 31.02 -10.77
C ASP A 366 2.34 29.90 -11.07
N ILE A 367 2.00 29.09 -10.07
CA ILE A 367 1.14 27.91 -10.19
C ILE A 367 -0.17 28.20 -10.94
N ARG A 368 -0.86 29.30 -10.62
CA ARG A 368 -2.14 29.63 -11.25
C ARG A 368 -2.06 29.89 -12.76
N ALA A 369 -0.95 30.42 -13.22
CA ALA A 369 -0.72 30.64 -14.65
C ALA A 369 -0.36 29.36 -15.39
N ARG A 370 0.09 28.34 -14.69
CA ARG A 370 0.53 27.06 -15.26
C ARG A 370 -0.55 25.99 -15.31
N VAL A 371 -1.47 25.97 -14.34
CA VAL A 371 -2.53 24.96 -14.25
C VAL A 371 -3.53 25.15 -15.40
N PHE A 372 -3.76 24.10 -16.18
CA PHE A 372 -4.75 24.08 -17.26
C PHE A 372 -5.76 22.95 -17.13
N GLY A 373 -5.60 22.05 -16.17
CA GLY A 373 -6.52 20.96 -15.89
C GLY A 373 -6.17 20.19 -14.61
N ALA A 374 -7.07 19.37 -14.18
CA ALA A 374 -6.87 18.51 -13.01
C ALA A 374 -7.69 17.24 -13.11
N SER A 375 -7.32 16.24 -12.31
CA SER A 375 -8.17 15.08 -11.99
C SER A 375 -8.09 14.77 -10.50
N VAL A 376 -9.21 14.34 -9.92
CA VAL A 376 -9.33 14.02 -8.50
C VAL A 376 -9.71 12.56 -8.35
N LEU A 377 -8.96 11.84 -7.52
CA LEU A 377 -9.28 10.47 -7.13
C LEU A 377 -9.48 10.41 -5.63
N ARG A 378 -10.49 9.68 -5.19
CA ARG A 378 -10.75 9.41 -3.77
C ARG A 378 -10.52 7.95 -3.49
N GLN A 379 -9.57 7.65 -2.62
CA GLN A 379 -9.21 6.28 -2.23
C GLN A 379 -9.54 6.08 -0.74
N PRO A 380 -10.61 5.32 -0.42
CA PRO A 380 -11.03 5.16 0.98
C PRO A 380 -10.09 4.27 1.82
N LEU A 381 -9.23 3.50 1.17
CA LEU A 381 -8.34 2.52 1.81
C LEU A 381 -6.86 2.86 1.56
N GLY A 382 -6.47 4.10 1.80
CA GLY A 382 -5.10 4.57 1.57
C GLY A 382 -4.08 3.89 2.46
N TYR A 383 -4.24 4.00 3.79
CA TYR A 383 -3.29 3.48 4.77
C TYR A 383 -3.99 2.80 5.97
N PRO A 384 -3.50 1.64 6.45
CA PRO A 384 -3.88 1.10 7.76
C PRO A 384 -3.45 2.06 8.86
N VAL A 385 -4.31 2.32 9.84
CA VAL A 385 -4.03 3.19 10.99
C VAL A 385 -3.63 2.31 12.17
N PHE A 386 -2.41 2.47 12.68
CA PHE A 386 -1.89 1.66 13.78
C PHE A 386 -2.20 2.32 15.12
N ALA A 387 -3.48 2.33 15.52
CA ALA A 387 -3.88 2.88 16.80
C ALA A 387 -3.47 1.98 17.98
N LEU A 388 -3.14 2.60 19.10
CA LEU A 388 -2.70 1.91 20.32
C LEU A 388 -3.77 1.01 20.92
N ASP A 389 -5.03 1.38 20.81
CA ASP A 389 -6.17 0.70 21.43
C ASP A 389 -6.44 -0.71 20.88
N TYR A 390 -5.94 -1.02 19.68
CA TYR A 390 -6.02 -2.36 19.08
C TYR A 390 -4.67 -2.93 18.62
N GLU A 391 -3.56 -2.40 19.15
CA GLU A 391 -2.22 -2.88 18.76
C GLU A 391 -2.00 -4.37 19.10
N GLN A 392 -2.58 -4.86 20.18
CA GLN A 392 -2.47 -6.28 20.55
C GLN A 392 -3.15 -7.19 19.52
N GLU A 393 -4.36 -6.83 19.07
CA GLU A 393 -5.08 -7.56 18.03
C GLU A 393 -4.39 -7.47 16.68
N ARG A 394 -3.79 -6.30 16.36
CA ARG A 394 -2.99 -6.13 15.14
C ARG A 394 -1.76 -7.05 15.17
N ALA A 395 -1.05 -7.12 16.29
CA ALA A 395 0.09 -8.01 16.45
C ALA A 395 -0.34 -9.49 16.37
N ALA A 396 -1.47 -9.85 16.98
CA ALA A 396 -2.03 -11.20 16.89
C ALA A 396 -2.43 -11.56 15.45
N LEU A 397 -3.00 -10.63 14.67
CA LEU A 397 -3.29 -10.86 13.25
C LEU A 397 -2.01 -11.20 12.46
N ALA A 398 -0.91 -10.52 12.76
CA ALA A 398 0.36 -10.76 12.08
C ALA A 398 0.97 -12.13 12.39
N THR A 399 0.78 -12.65 13.62
CA THR A 399 1.32 -13.96 14.08
C THR A 399 0.39 -15.13 13.82
N ASP A 400 -0.88 -14.98 14.18
CA ASP A 400 -1.87 -16.07 14.23
C ASP A 400 -2.78 -16.10 12.99
N GLY A 401 -2.76 -15.02 12.20
CA GLY A 401 -3.64 -14.86 11.05
C GLY A 401 -5.11 -14.68 11.45
N THR A 402 -6.01 -15.29 10.70
CA THR A 402 -7.47 -15.20 10.95
C THR A 402 -7.94 -16.08 12.12
N GLY A 403 -7.18 -17.11 12.49
CA GLY A 403 -7.61 -18.13 13.44
C GLY A 403 -8.69 -19.08 12.90
N ILE A 404 -9.09 -18.96 11.63
CA ILE A 404 -10.04 -19.85 10.95
C ILE A 404 -9.25 -20.70 9.94
N THR A 405 -9.36 -22.02 10.09
CA THR A 405 -8.69 -22.98 9.19
C THR A 405 -9.24 -22.84 7.77
N GLY A 406 -8.37 -22.76 6.78
CA GLY A 406 -8.75 -22.57 5.39
C GLY A 406 -9.03 -21.10 5.00
N LEU A 407 -9.05 -20.16 5.93
CA LEU A 407 -9.18 -18.72 5.62
C LEU A 407 -7.85 -17.99 5.79
N TYR A 408 -7.38 -17.40 4.71
CA TYR A 408 -6.11 -16.65 4.68
C TYR A 408 -6.36 -15.21 4.26
N SER A 409 -6.03 -14.26 5.12
CA SER A 409 -6.04 -12.83 4.79
C SER A 409 -4.65 -12.42 4.33
N VAL A 410 -4.55 -11.80 3.14
CA VAL A 410 -3.27 -11.49 2.50
C VAL A 410 -3.27 -10.10 1.86
N GLY A 411 -2.06 -9.59 1.63
CA GLY A 411 -1.84 -8.27 1.04
C GLY A 411 -2.02 -7.13 2.04
N ARG A 412 -1.69 -5.92 1.63
CA ARG A 412 -1.62 -4.73 2.48
C ARG A 412 -2.84 -4.52 3.38
N ASN A 413 -4.03 -4.60 2.79
CA ASN A 413 -5.27 -4.34 3.51
C ASN A 413 -5.75 -5.56 4.30
N GLY A 414 -5.49 -6.78 3.79
CA GLY A 414 -5.84 -8.02 4.46
C GLY A 414 -4.95 -8.32 5.66
N GLU A 415 -3.66 -8.04 5.57
CA GLU A 415 -2.70 -8.20 6.66
C GLU A 415 -2.66 -6.99 7.62
N PHE A 416 -3.34 -5.91 7.26
CA PHE A 416 -3.33 -4.64 7.99
C PHE A 416 -1.91 -4.16 8.27
N ASP A 417 -1.07 -4.13 7.21
CA ASP A 417 0.34 -3.75 7.32
C ASP A 417 0.75 -2.74 6.24
N HIS A 418 1.74 -1.92 6.58
CA HIS A 418 2.35 -0.97 5.66
C HIS A 418 3.41 -1.66 4.79
N ILE A 419 2.98 -2.36 3.75
CA ILE A 419 3.83 -3.09 2.82
C ILE A 419 3.70 -2.57 1.39
N LEU A 420 4.78 -2.72 0.63
CA LEU A 420 4.84 -2.42 -0.80
C LEU A 420 4.27 -3.59 -1.63
N MET A 421 4.05 -3.36 -2.93
CA MET A 421 3.71 -4.43 -3.87
C MET A 421 4.79 -5.51 -3.90
N GLU A 422 6.07 -5.13 -3.81
CA GLU A 422 7.19 -6.07 -3.74
C GLU A 422 7.16 -6.91 -2.46
N ASP A 423 6.87 -6.30 -1.30
CA ASP A 423 6.70 -7.05 -0.04
C ASP A 423 5.58 -8.09 -0.17
N THR A 424 4.44 -7.66 -0.73
CA THR A 424 3.30 -8.56 -0.98
C THR A 424 3.72 -9.77 -1.82
N PHE A 425 4.49 -9.54 -2.90
CA PHE A 425 4.99 -10.61 -3.76
C PHE A 425 5.88 -11.60 -2.99
N TRP A 426 6.88 -11.12 -2.25
CA TRP A 426 7.80 -11.98 -1.53
C TRP A 426 7.13 -12.72 -0.37
N ARG A 427 6.19 -12.07 0.34
CA ARG A 427 5.36 -12.74 1.37
C ARG A 427 4.54 -13.87 0.78
N LEU A 428 3.84 -13.63 -0.32
CA LEU A 428 3.04 -14.65 -0.99
C LEU A 428 3.90 -15.82 -1.47
N ARG A 429 5.05 -15.56 -2.07
CA ARG A 429 5.98 -16.63 -2.48
C ARG A 429 6.42 -17.55 -1.33
N ARG A 430 6.49 -17.02 -0.10
CA ARG A 430 6.82 -17.83 1.09
C ARG A 430 5.59 -18.47 1.75
N ARG A 431 4.41 -17.88 1.64
CA ARG A 431 3.19 -18.35 2.33
C ARG A 431 2.36 -19.32 1.48
N ILE A 432 2.23 -19.06 0.19
CA ILE A 432 1.37 -19.85 -0.70
C ILE A 432 1.77 -21.33 -0.77
N PRO A 433 3.06 -21.75 -0.80
CA PRO A 433 3.42 -23.16 -0.75
C PRO A 433 2.83 -23.90 0.46
N LYS A 434 2.80 -23.24 1.63
CA LYS A 434 2.20 -23.80 2.85
C LYS A 434 0.67 -23.89 2.75
N ILE A 435 0.04 -22.91 2.11
CA ILE A 435 -1.41 -22.91 1.85
C ILE A 435 -1.76 -24.04 0.88
N ALA A 436 -1.03 -24.17 -0.21
CA ALA A 436 -1.21 -25.24 -1.19
C ALA A 436 -1.09 -26.63 -0.55
N GLN A 437 -0.04 -26.86 0.25
CA GLN A 437 0.16 -28.11 0.96
C GLN A 437 -1.01 -28.43 1.91
N ARG A 438 -1.51 -27.46 2.68
CA ARG A 438 -2.65 -27.65 3.59
C ARG A 438 -3.94 -27.92 2.83
N HIS A 439 -4.15 -27.25 1.71
CA HIS A 439 -5.32 -27.41 0.86
C HIS A 439 -5.42 -28.84 0.30
N THR A 440 -4.30 -29.43 -0.12
CA THR A 440 -4.22 -30.76 -0.73
C THR A 440 -4.07 -31.89 0.29
N SER A 441 -3.90 -31.61 1.59
CA SER A 441 -3.72 -32.63 2.63
C SER A 441 -5.01 -33.40 2.91
N PRO A 442 -4.96 -34.75 3.03
CA PRO A 442 -6.15 -35.61 3.21
C PRO A 442 -7.01 -35.27 4.45
N SER A 443 -6.44 -34.67 5.50
CA SER A 443 -7.16 -34.24 6.69
C SER A 443 -8.18 -33.12 6.45
N ASN A 444 -8.11 -32.45 5.29
CA ASN A 444 -9.08 -31.42 4.88
C ASN A 444 -10.17 -31.98 3.93
N CYS A 445 -10.08 -33.26 3.51
CA CYS A 445 -11.01 -33.89 2.55
C CYS A 445 -12.14 -34.68 3.25
N HIS A 446 -12.25 -34.70 4.56
CA HIS A 446 -13.27 -35.49 5.24
C HIS A 446 -14.26 -34.58 5.98
N SER A 447 -15.35 -34.21 5.34
CA SER A 447 -16.76 -34.20 5.79
C SER A 447 -17.65 -33.42 4.82
N THR A 448 -17.98 -34.04 3.68
CA THR A 448 -19.21 -33.71 2.96
C THR A 448 -20.02 -34.99 2.83
N THR A 449 -20.69 -35.38 3.90
CA THR A 449 -21.87 -36.25 3.80
C THR A 449 -23.07 -35.32 3.69
N PRO A 450 -23.85 -35.37 2.58
CA PRO A 450 -25.05 -34.56 2.50
C PRO A 450 -26.04 -34.97 3.58
N ALA A 451 -26.53 -33.99 4.32
CA ALA A 451 -27.63 -34.17 5.25
C ALA A 451 -28.95 -34.38 4.47
N SER A 452 -29.12 -35.53 3.88
CA SER A 452 -30.41 -36.00 3.36
C SER A 452 -30.47 -37.51 3.54
N GLU A 453 -31.04 -37.89 4.68
CA GLU A 453 -31.84 -39.12 4.93
C GLU A 453 -31.98 -39.32 6.45
N ARG A 454 -32.88 -38.56 7.06
CA ARG A 454 -33.59 -39.06 8.24
C ARG A 454 -35.07 -39.23 7.82
N CYS A 455 -35.38 -40.45 7.42
CA CYS A 455 -36.77 -40.91 7.34
C CYS A 455 -37.26 -41.14 8.78
N PRO A 456 -38.50 -40.77 9.12
CA PRO A 456 -39.09 -41.04 10.43
C PRO A 456 -39.65 -42.47 10.50
N THR A 457 -39.38 -43.15 11.58
CA THR A 457 -40.25 -44.20 12.13
C THR A 457 -40.58 -43.85 13.54
#